data_13e1d6fcc2834036c7ae4e9c5c27a4fb
#
_entry.id   13e1d6fcc2834036c7ae4e9c5c27a4fb
#
_cell.length_a   1.000
_cell.length_b   1.000
_cell.length_c   1.000
_cell.angle_alpha   90.00
_cell.angle_beta   90.00
_cell.angle_gamma   90.00
#
_symmetry.space_group_name_H-M   'P 1'
#
loop_
_entity.id
_entity.type
_entity.pdbx_description
1 polymer ?
#
loop_
_entity_poly.entity_id
_entity_poly.type
_entity_poly.pdbx_seq_one_letter_code
_entity_poly.pdbx_strand_id
1 'polypeptide(L)'
;MSDIGYQNTKQKELQISLNKLSEYIDQLKAATNTTSNEFLKIENSHGVEFSQLSPNVLQIEDEYYSSSRPKSSYNSEDRMLKKLQEHGVDYIELRSIDLNPFKPCGIGYRNLLFLELFLIYCLQKDSFDLNDYETKEIRNNDLLVSKEGRRPGLMITKSKSKISVKDWGLEILDEMEELISESNIKKELFYESLSESRKMLQDPNLTPSSEVFSQVIDSNISYEEFGKNLGEAHKKQYLNSSDSKSDNERVIENEIERSKVESEKLKNASEESFKDYLRNYLIDKKPK
;
A
#
# COMPACT_ATOMS: atom_id res chain seq x y z
N MET A 1 3.00 7.32 -6.53
CA MET A 1 1.52 7.35 -6.41
C MET A 1 0.97 8.53 -7.18
N SER A 2 -0.23 8.41 -7.77
CA SER A 2 -0.79 9.48 -8.60
C SER A 2 -1.22 10.69 -7.75
N ASP A 3 -1.53 11.79 -8.42
CA ASP A 3 -2.14 12.98 -7.82
C ASP A 3 -3.68 12.99 -7.94
N ILE A 4 -4.27 11.85 -8.31
CA ILE A 4 -5.71 11.61 -8.34
C ILE A 4 -6.11 10.91 -7.04
N GLY A 5 -7.22 11.32 -6.43
CA GLY A 5 -7.72 10.77 -5.18
C GLY A 5 -7.23 11.53 -3.94
N TYR A 6 -7.12 10.81 -2.81
CA TYR A 6 -6.72 11.44 -1.54
C TYR A 6 -5.32 12.02 -1.63
N GLN A 7 -5.20 13.29 -1.32
CA GLN A 7 -3.95 14.01 -1.24
C GLN A 7 -3.87 14.82 0.04
N ASN A 8 -2.78 14.67 0.76
CA ASN A 8 -2.37 15.60 1.79
C ASN A 8 -1.19 16.42 1.26
N THR A 9 -1.44 17.69 0.93
CA THR A 9 -0.42 18.57 0.36
C THR A 9 0.78 18.75 1.29
N LYS A 10 0.57 18.70 2.62
CA LYS A 10 1.64 18.80 3.61
C LYS A 10 2.52 17.57 3.67
N GLN A 11 1.98 16.41 3.36
CA GLN A 11 2.78 15.18 3.27
C GLN A 11 3.74 15.17 2.07
N LYS A 12 3.44 15.94 1.01
CA LYS A 12 4.36 16.06 -0.13
C LYS A 12 5.70 16.69 0.23
N GLU A 13 5.71 17.52 1.27
CA GLU A 13 6.91 18.18 1.76
C GLU A 13 7.71 17.31 2.74
N LEU A 14 7.09 16.23 3.27
CA LEU A 14 7.76 15.32 4.19
C LEU A 14 8.78 14.46 3.42
N GLN A 15 9.99 14.44 3.95
CA GLN A 15 11.05 13.54 3.51
C GLN A 15 11.27 12.51 4.61
N ILE A 16 10.65 11.35 4.47
CA ILE A 16 10.82 10.24 5.40
C ILE A 16 11.80 9.25 4.78
N SER A 17 12.96 9.12 5.42
CA SER A 17 14.03 8.22 4.98
C SER A 17 13.62 6.77 5.20
N LEU A 18 13.99 5.92 4.24
CA LEU A 18 13.92 4.45 4.35
C LEU A 18 15.31 3.82 4.52
N ASN A 19 16.36 4.63 4.65
CA ASN A 19 17.73 4.13 4.78
C ASN A 19 17.96 3.40 6.12
N LYS A 20 17.44 3.98 7.20
CA LYS A 20 17.55 3.39 8.54
C LYS A 20 16.23 3.47 9.30
N LEU A 21 15.91 2.41 10.04
CA LEU A 21 14.71 2.37 10.87
C LEU A 21 14.68 3.51 11.90
N SER A 22 15.80 3.88 12.49
CA SER A 22 15.88 5.01 13.43
C SER A 22 15.52 6.34 12.77
N GLU A 23 16.03 6.60 11.57
CA GLU A 23 15.71 7.82 10.81
C GLU A 23 14.23 7.87 10.45
N TYR A 24 13.66 6.75 9.99
CA TYR A 24 12.24 6.62 9.71
C TYR A 24 11.37 6.97 10.92
N ILE A 25 11.71 6.40 12.09
CA ILE A 25 10.99 6.63 13.34
C ILE A 25 11.10 8.10 13.77
N ASP A 26 12.31 8.66 13.77
CA ASP A 26 12.56 10.02 14.25
C ASP A 26 11.89 11.07 13.36
N GLN A 27 11.92 10.88 12.05
CA GLN A 27 11.28 11.80 11.09
C GLN A 27 9.74 11.73 11.17
N LEU A 28 9.15 10.56 11.34
CA LEU A 28 7.70 10.45 11.58
C LEU A 28 7.29 11.06 12.92
N LYS A 29 8.07 10.84 14.00
CA LYS A 29 7.87 11.52 15.28
C LYS A 29 7.93 13.04 15.13
N ALA A 30 8.91 13.54 14.38
CA ALA A 30 9.02 14.97 14.10
C ALA A 30 7.77 15.50 13.37
N ALA A 31 7.30 14.80 12.33
CA ALA A 31 6.10 15.20 11.57
C ALA A 31 4.83 15.20 12.43
N THR A 32 4.68 14.25 13.38
CA THR A 32 3.55 14.22 14.34
C THR A 32 3.66 15.26 15.46
N ASN A 33 4.79 15.94 15.58
CA ASN A 33 5.02 17.00 16.58
C ASN A 33 5.21 18.40 15.95
N THR A 34 5.22 18.50 14.61
CA THR A 34 5.38 19.76 13.89
C THR A 34 4.01 20.37 13.58
N THR A 35 3.71 21.50 14.17
CA THR A 35 2.44 22.20 13.98
C THR A 35 2.32 22.79 12.56
N SER A 36 1.16 22.63 11.93
CA SER A 36 0.77 23.24 10.68
C SER A 36 -0.10 24.48 10.94
N ASN A 37 0.31 25.66 10.44
CA ASN A 37 -0.48 26.87 10.54
C ASN A 37 -1.85 26.79 9.85
N GLU A 38 -1.98 25.92 8.87
CA GLU A 38 -3.24 25.65 8.15
C GLU A 38 -4.22 24.89 9.03
N PHE A 39 -3.73 23.83 9.71
CA PHE A 39 -4.56 23.00 10.59
C PHE A 39 -4.93 23.71 11.90
N LEU A 40 -4.07 24.61 12.41
CA LEU A 40 -4.42 25.49 13.52
C LEU A 40 -5.66 26.35 13.23
N LYS A 41 -5.86 26.77 11.98
CA LYS A 41 -7.03 27.57 11.59
C LYS A 41 -8.34 26.76 11.66
N ILE A 42 -8.28 25.46 11.37
CA ILE A 42 -9.43 24.55 11.45
C ILE A 42 -9.91 24.44 12.91
N GLU A 43 -9.00 24.25 13.85
CA GLU A 43 -9.30 24.14 15.27
C GLU A 43 -10.01 25.38 15.82
N ASN A 44 -9.61 26.56 15.34
CA ASN A 44 -10.16 27.85 15.77
C ASN A 44 -11.46 28.25 15.05
N SER A 45 -11.78 27.63 13.90
CA SER A 45 -12.86 28.11 13.00
C SER A 45 -14.22 27.50 13.31
N HIS A 46 -14.32 26.39 14.03
CA HIS A 46 -15.57 25.65 14.18
C HIS A 46 -16.18 25.69 15.57
N GLY A 47 -15.55 26.34 16.54
CA GLY A 47 -16.08 26.49 17.91
C GLY A 47 -16.30 25.14 18.64
N VAL A 48 -15.84 24.04 18.07
CA VAL A 48 -15.90 22.70 18.62
C VAL A 48 -14.59 22.45 19.34
N GLU A 49 -14.65 22.13 20.61
CA GLU A 49 -13.48 21.99 21.50
C GLU A 49 -12.45 20.95 21.02
N PHE A 50 -12.83 20.04 20.13
CA PHE A 50 -11.96 18.98 19.57
C PHE A 50 -12.41 18.58 18.16
N SER A 51 -11.98 19.33 17.15
CA SER A 51 -12.29 19.02 15.74
C SER A 51 -11.27 18.08 15.08
N GLN A 52 -10.14 17.84 15.70
CA GLN A 52 -9.03 17.02 15.24
C GLN A 52 -8.16 16.53 16.40
N LEU A 53 -7.37 15.48 16.20
CA LEU A 53 -6.46 14.95 17.22
C LEU A 53 -5.32 15.92 17.56
N SER A 54 -4.79 16.61 16.56
CA SER A 54 -3.77 17.65 16.71
C SER A 54 -3.70 18.51 15.46
N PRO A 55 -3.24 19.78 15.56
CA PRO A 55 -3.00 20.64 14.40
C PRO A 55 -1.63 20.39 13.73
N ASN A 56 -1.07 19.20 13.88
CA ASN A 56 0.26 18.88 13.37
C ASN A 56 0.21 18.41 11.91
N VAL A 57 1.36 18.43 11.26
CA VAL A 57 1.53 18.00 9.85
C VAL A 57 1.02 16.57 9.65
N LEU A 58 1.27 15.69 10.63
CA LEU A 58 0.57 14.41 10.79
C LEU A 58 -0.10 14.39 12.15
N GLN A 59 -1.38 14.00 12.22
CA GLN A 59 -2.06 13.79 13.48
C GLN A 59 -1.58 12.51 14.17
N ILE A 60 -1.42 11.46 13.37
CA ILE A 60 -0.86 10.16 13.78
C ILE A 60 0.15 9.70 12.73
N GLU A 61 1.07 8.81 13.11
CA GLU A 61 2.06 8.24 12.21
C GLU A 61 1.46 7.42 11.06
N ASP A 62 0.32 6.79 11.29
CA ASP A 62 -0.39 5.99 10.28
C ASP A 62 -0.99 6.83 9.15
N GLU A 63 -1.10 8.14 9.34
CA GLU A 63 -1.53 9.09 8.31
C GLU A 63 -0.50 9.26 7.18
N TYR A 64 0.79 8.98 7.48
CA TYR A 64 1.82 9.07 6.45
C TYR A 64 1.59 8.02 5.37
N TYR A 65 1.43 8.48 4.13
CA TYR A 65 1.14 7.63 3.00
C TYR A 65 2.40 7.36 2.16
N SER A 66 2.87 6.12 2.17
CA SER A 66 4.00 5.63 1.37
C SER A 66 3.63 4.36 0.61
N SER A 67 4.38 4.03 -0.45
CA SER A 67 4.18 2.81 -1.25
C SER A 67 4.44 1.53 -0.46
N SER A 68 5.28 1.62 0.55
CA SER A 68 5.58 0.52 1.47
C SER A 68 5.76 1.04 2.88
N ARG A 69 5.48 0.21 3.89
CA ARG A 69 5.66 0.52 5.30
C ARG A 69 6.33 -0.62 6.06
N PRO A 70 7.31 -0.32 6.92
CA PRO A 70 7.76 -1.28 7.92
C PRO A 70 6.67 -1.47 8.99
N LYS A 71 6.44 -2.70 9.41
CA LYS A 71 5.44 -3.08 10.42
C LYS A 71 6.05 -4.02 11.45
N SER A 72 5.53 -3.96 12.67
CA SER A 72 5.78 -4.95 13.72
C SER A 72 4.50 -5.70 14.04
N SER A 73 4.61 -7.01 14.16
CA SER A 73 3.51 -7.92 14.53
C SER A 73 3.35 -8.06 16.05
N TYR A 74 4.17 -7.36 16.84
CA TYR A 74 4.10 -7.44 18.28
C TYR A 74 2.72 -7.05 18.80
N ASN A 75 2.10 -7.97 19.54
CA ASN A 75 0.74 -7.80 20.02
C ASN A 75 0.71 -6.98 21.32
N SER A 76 0.60 -5.66 21.16
CA SER A 76 0.38 -4.72 22.25
C SER A 76 -0.56 -3.60 21.77
N GLU A 77 -1.11 -2.84 22.71
CA GLU A 77 -1.87 -1.62 22.41
C GLU A 77 -0.97 -0.43 22.06
N ASP A 78 0.34 -0.63 22.10
CA ASP A 78 1.31 0.41 21.78
C ASP A 78 1.19 0.91 20.34
N ARG A 79 1.55 2.17 20.16
CA ARG A 79 1.60 2.81 18.84
C ARG A 79 2.67 2.18 17.95
N MET A 80 2.45 2.22 16.65
CA MET A 80 3.30 1.56 15.66
C MET A 80 4.78 1.97 15.77
N LEU A 81 5.09 3.25 15.95
CA LEU A 81 6.49 3.69 16.07
C LEU A 81 7.18 3.15 17.31
N LYS A 82 6.44 3.00 18.43
CA LYS A 82 6.99 2.38 19.65
C LYS A 82 7.28 0.90 19.42
N LYS A 83 6.36 0.16 18.80
CA LYS A 83 6.57 -1.25 18.43
C LYS A 83 7.79 -1.42 17.52
N LEU A 84 7.94 -0.58 16.50
CA LEU A 84 9.09 -0.60 15.62
C LEU A 84 10.40 -0.28 16.36
N GLN A 85 10.36 0.66 17.30
CA GLN A 85 11.54 1.05 18.08
C GLN A 85 12.01 -0.05 19.03
N GLU A 86 11.07 -0.76 19.68
CA GLU A 86 11.36 -1.75 20.71
C GLU A 86 11.59 -3.16 20.14
N HIS A 87 10.91 -3.50 19.05
CA HIS A 87 10.87 -4.87 18.49
C HIS A 87 11.40 -4.98 17.08
N GLY A 88 11.63 -3.85 16.38
CA GLY A 88 12.10 -3.86 15.01
C GLY A 88 11.00 -4.13 13.98
N VAL A 89 11.42 -4.51 12.78
CA VAL A 89 10.55 -4.77 11.62
C VAL A 89 10.34 -6.27 11.46
N ASP A 90 9.09 -6.72 11.54
CA ASP A 90 8.71 -8.12 11.30
C ASP A 90 8.28 -8.35 9.85
N TYR A 91 7.63 -7.37 9.24
CA TYR A 91 7.15 -7.47 7.86
C TYR A 91 7.03 -6.10 7.19
N ILE A 92 6.84 -6.12 5.87
CA ILE A 92 6.62 -4.93 5.05
C ILE A 92 5.20 -4.98 4.50
N GLU A 93 4.43 -3.90 4.69
CA GLU A 93 3.14 -3.69 4.07
C GLU A 93 3.32 -3.00 2.71
N LEU A 94 2.94 -3.67 1.63
CA LEU A 94 2.91 -3.07 0.28
C LEU A 94 1.57 -2.37 0.05
N ARG A 95 1.59 -1.10 -0.34
CA ARG A 95 0.40 -0.24 -0.49
C ARG A 95 0.21 0.33 -1.89
N SER A 96 1.12 0.03 -2.80
CA SER A 96 1.13 0.53 -4.17
C SER A 96 0.52 -0.43 -5.20
N ILE A 97 -0.07 -1.53 -4.73
CA ILE A 97 -0.67 -2.55 -5.60
C ILE A 97 -2.12 -2.18 -5.88
N ASP A 98 -2.44 -1.93 -7.14
CA ASP A 98 -3.82 -1.68 -7.57
C ASP A 98 -4.64 -2.97 -7.56
N LEU A 99 -5.93 -2.83 -7.23
CA LEU A 99 -6.88 -3.92 -7.37
C LEU A 99 -7.09 -4.26 -8.85
N ASN A 100 -7.00 -5.53 -9.19
CA ASN A 100 -7.40 -6.02 -10.51
C ASN A 100 -8.90 -6.36 -10.48
N PRO A 101 -9.77 -5.55 -11.13
CA PRO A 101 -11.22 -5.74 -11.04
C PRO A 101 -11.69 -7.00 -11.74
N PHE A 102 -10.89 -7.60 -12.62
CA PHE A 102 -11.20 -8.87 -13.30
C PHE A 102 -10.94 -10.11 -12.45
N LYS A 103 -10.36 -9.93 -11.27
CA LYS A 103 -10.10 -11.02 -10.32
C LYS A 103 -11.05 -10.89 -9.14
N PRO A 104 -11.80 -11.94 -8.78
CA PRO A 104 -12.77 -11.88 -7.67
C PRO A 104 -12.15 -11.42 -6.34
N CYS A 105 -10.89 -11.82 -6.05
CA CYS A 105 -10.17 -11.40 -4.86
C CYS A 105 -9.36 -10.09 -5.06
N GLY A 106 -9.51 -9.40 -6.20
CA GLY A 106 -8.77 -8.17 -6.51
C GLY A 106 -7.30 -8.40 -6.90
N ILE A 107 -6.80 -9.63 -6.81
CA ILE A 107 -5.43 -10.01 -7.18
C ILE A 107 -5.43 -11.45 -7.74
N GLY A 108 -4.61 -11.70 -8.75
CA GLY A 108 -4.44 -13.03 -9.32
C GLY A 108 -3.32 -13.81 -8.64
N TYR A 109 -3.39 -15.14 -8.65
CA TYR A 109 -2.35 -16.00 -8.08
C TYR A 109 -0.97 -15.73 -8.67
N ARG A 110 -0.86 -15.52 -9.99
CA ARG A 110 0.42 -15.18 -10.64
C ARG A 110 0.97 -13.83 -10.20
N ASN A 111 0.10 -12.86 -9.88
CA ASN A 111 0.54 -11.59 -9.32
C ASN A 111 1.13 -11.76 -7.91
N LEU A 112 0.55 -12.66 -7.10
CA LEU A 112 1.11 -12.99 -5.79
C LEU A 112 2.49 -13.64 -5.92
N LEU A 113 2.66 -14.59 -6.84
CA LEU A 113 3.97 -15.20 -7.12
C LEU A 113 4.99 -14.18 -7.62
N PHE A 114 4.58 -13.24 -8.48
CA PHE A 114 5.44 -12.14 -8.89
C PHE A 114 5.91 -11.31 -7.69
N LEU A 115 5.00 -10.93 -6.81
CA LEU A 115 5.32 -10.14 -5.63
C LEU A 115 6.25 -10.89 -4.67
N GLU A 116 6.00 -12.16 -4.43
CA GLU A 116 6.87 -13.02 -3.62
C GLU A 116 8.29 -13.02 -4.17
N LEU A 117 8.44 -13.32 -5.45
CA LEU A 117 9.75 -13.34 -6.10
C LEU A 117 10.43 -11.96 -6.12
N PHE A 118 9.66 -10.91 -6.38
CA PHE A 118 10.17 -9.54 -6.36
C PHE A 118 10.67 -9.12 -4.97
N LEU A 119 9.99 -9.51 -3.90
CA LEU A 119 10.43 -9.26 -2.53
C LEU A 119 11.72 -10.03 -2.19
N ILE A 120 11.84 -11.29 -2.65
CA ILE A 120 13.06 -12.08 -2.50
C ILE A 120 14.21 -11.42 -3.28
N TYR A 121 13.95 -10.96 -4.50
CA TYR A 121 14.90 -10.22 -5.32
C TYR A 121 15.38 -8.95 -4.58
N CYS A 122 14.47 -8.15 -4.05
CA CYS A 122 14.83 -6.94 -3.29
C CYS A 122 15.64 -7.26 -2.03
N LEU A 123 15.38 -8.39 -1.37
CA LEU A 123 16.10 -8.82 -0.17
C LEU A 123 17.54 -9.25 -0.48
N GLN A 124 17.78 -9.82 -1.65
CA GLN A 124 19.11 -10.29 -2.06
C GLN A 124 19.96 -9.21 -2.76
N LYS A 125 19.31 -8.16 -3.26
CA LYS A 125 20.00 -7.06 -3.94
C LYS A 125 20.71 -6.16 -2.94
N ASP A 126 21.96 -5.77 -3.26
CA ASP A 126 22.64 -4.73 -2.52
C ASP A 126 21.84 -3.45 -2.50
N SER A 127 21.63 -2.89 -1.30
CA SER A 127 20.88 -1.66 -1.10
C SER A 127 21.77 -0.62 -0.44
N PHE A 128 22.04 0.47 -1.15
CA PHE A 128 22.83 1.59 -0.65
C PHE A 128 21.92 2.68 -0.11
N ASP A 129 22.42 3.49 0.82
CA ASP A 129 21.69 4.64 1.35
C ASP A 129 21.36 5.62 0.22
N LEU A 130 20.10 6.01 0.15
CA LEU A 130 19.60 7.00 -0.82
C LEU A 130 19.94 8.41 -0.34
N ASN A 131 20.48 9.24 -1.22
CA ASN A 131 20.63 10.66 -0.98
C ASN A 131 19.37 11.44 -1.42
N ASP A 132 19.32 12.76 -1.09
CA ASP A 132 18.17 13.62 -1.40
C ASP A 132 17.86 13.70 -2.89
N TYR A 133 18.86 13.62 -3.75
CA TYR A 133 18.68 13.66 -5.19
C TYR A 133 17.98 12.38 -5.67
N GLU A 134 18.45 11.22 -5.22
CA GLU A 134 17.87 9.91 -5.57
C GLU A 134 16.45 9.77 -5.02
N THR A 135 16.21 10.24 -3.82
CA THR A 135 14.85 10.29 -3.25
C THR A 135 13.89 11.11 -4.10
N LYS A 136 14.34 12.27 -4.60
CA LYS A 136 13.54 13.10 -5.54
C LYS A 136 13.33 12.41 -6.89
N GLU A 137 14.36 11.76 -7.40
CA GLU A 137 14.31 10.98 -8.64
C GLU A 137 13.25 9.88 -8.56
N ILE A 138 13.25 9.09 -7.47
CA ILE A 138 12.25 8.04 -7.21
C ILE A 138 10.83 8.63 -7.19
N ARG A 139 10.60 9.71 -6.44
CA ARG A 139 9.29 10.36 -6.37
C ARG A 139 8.79 10.86 -7.73
N ASN A 140 9.68 11.43 -8.53
CA ASN A 140 9.33 11.89 -9.88
C ASN A 140 9.00 10.71 -10.80
N ASN A 141 9.74 9.62 -10.72
CA ASN A 141 9.46 8.40 -11.46
C ASN A 141 8.12 7.81 -11.05
N ASP A 142 7.83 7.70 -9.75
CA ASP A 142 6.56 7.20 -9.22
C ASP A 142 5.37 8.01 -9.76
N LEU A 143 5.46 9.34 -9.71
CA LEU A 143 4.42 10.22 -10.20
C LEU A 143 4.24 10.08 -11.72
N LEU A 144 5.33 9.99 -12.46
CA LEU A 144 5.31 9.89 -13.91
C LEU A 144 4.71 8.54 -14.35
N VAL A 145 5.15 7.44 -13.74
CA VAL A 145 4.63 6.09 -14.05
C VAL A 145 3.16 5.95 -13.64
N SER A 146 2.75 6.50 -12.52
CA SER A 146 1.34 6.45 -12.10
C SER A 146 0.38 7.16 -13.06
N LYS A 147 0.86 8.21 -13.75
CA LYS A 147 0.07 8.97 -14.72
C LYS A 147 0.17 8.42 -16.15
N GLU A 148 1.36 8.03 -16.55
CA GLU A 148 1.69 7.78 -17.94
C GLU A 148 2.31 6.39 -18.17
N GLY A 149 2.24 5.47 -17.21
CA GLY A 149 2.93 4.17 -17.25
C GLY A 149 2.64 3.33 -18.50
N ARG A 150 1.46 3.51 -19.11
CA ARG A 150 1.10 2.83 -20.38
C ARG A 150 1.58 3.56 -21.64
N ARG A 151 2.22 4.73 -21.52
CA ARG A 151 2.72 5.47 -22.68
C ARG A 151 3.90 4.72 -23.31
N PRO A 152 3.83 4.35 -24.59
CA PRO A 152 4.94 3.69 -25.29
C PRO A 152 6.21 4.54 -25.24
N GLY A 153 7.35 3.91 -24.92
CA GLY A 153 8.63 4.60 -24.83
C GLY A 153 8.77 5.59 -23.67
N LEU A 154 7.93 5.47 -22.62
CA LEU A 154 8.04 6.31 -21.43
C LEU A 154 9.44 6.21 -20.82
N MET A 155 10.12 7.35 -20.76
CA MET A 155 11.47 7.47 -20.17
C MET A 155 11.38 7.94 -18.71
N ILE A 156 12.06 7.22 -17.83
CA ILE A 156 12.25 7.54 -16.42
C ILE A 156 13.73 7.76 -16.12
N THR A 157 14.08 8.09 -14.89
CA THR A 157 15.46 8.34 -14.50
C THR A 157 15.98 7.19 -13.62
N LYS A 158 17.15 6.66 -13.93
CA LYS A 158 17.89 5.65 -13.16
C LYS A 158 19.30 6.16 -12.94
N SER A 159 19.66 6.49 -11.72
CA SER A 159 21.01 7.00 -11.37
C SER A 159 21.47 8.14 -12.28
N LYS A 160 20.65 9.17 -12.42
CA LYS A 160 20.85 10.37 -13.27
C LYS A 160 20.79 10.13 -14.80
N SER A 161 20.64 8.90 -15.23
CA SER A 161 20.52 8.55 -16.65
C SER A 161 19.08 8.25 -17.04
N LYS A 162 18.72 8.47 -18.30
CA LYS A 162 17.39 8.12 -18.83
C LYS A 162 17.36 6.67 -19.29
N ILE A 163 16.31 5.96 -18.86
CA ILE A 163 16.02 4.59 -19.29
C ILE A 163 14.52 4.47 -19.55
N SER A 164 14.11 3.62 -20.49
CA SER A 164 12.69 3.37 -20.67
C SER A 164 12.14 2.49 -19.54
N VAL A 165 10.86 2.70 -19.16
CA VAL A 165 10.16 1.80 -18.21
C VAL A 165 10.25 0.36 -18.66
N LYS A 166 10.11 0.13 -19.98
CA LYS A 166 10.22 -1.20 -20.59
C LYS A 166 11.60 -1.80 -20.34
N ASP A 167 12.68 -1.09 -20.69
CA ASP A 167 14.03 -1.64 -20.61
C ASP A 167 14.44 -1.91 -19.16
N TRP A 168 14.16 -0.98 -18.24
CA TRP A 168 14.46 -1.21 -16.83
C TRP A 168 13.61 -2.33 -16.22
N GLY A 169 12.32 -2.41 -16.59
CA GLY A 169 11.48 -3.52 -16.18
C GLY A 169 11.98 -4.87 -16.68
N LEU A 170 12.46 -4.93 -17.93
CA LEU A 170 13.04 -6.16 -18.48
C LEU A 170 14.35 -6.54 -17.79
N GLU A 171 15.25 -5.60 -17.49
CA GLU A 171 16.45 -5.85 -16.68
C GLU A 171 16.09 -6.51 -15.34
N ILE A 172 15.10 -5.96 -14.62
CA ILE A 172 14.66 -6.53 -13.34
C ILE A 172 14.08 -7.94 -13.51
N LEU A 173 13.27 -8.17 -14.55
CA LEU A 173 12.72 -9.51 -14.80
C LEU A 173 13.80 -10.52 -15.15
N ASP A 174 14.86 -10.13 -15.88
CA ASP A 174 15.98 -10.99 -16.22
C ASP A 174 16.76 -11.37 -14.94
N GLU A 175 17.04 -10.42 -14.04
CA GLU A 175 17.68 -10.69 -12.75
C GLU A 175 16.81 -11.59 -11.84
N MET A 176 15.48 -11.40 -11.85
CA MET A 176 14.57 -12.29 -11.12
C MET A 176 14.53 -13.70 -11.70
N GLU A 177 14.68 -13.84 -13.02
CA GLU A 177 14.74 -15.14 -13.70
C GLU A 177 16.02 -15.91 -13.33
N GLU A 178 17.15 -15.21 -13.20
CA GLU A 178 18.40 -15.78 -12.67
C GLU A 178 18.21 -16.36 -11.27
N LEU A 179 17.54 -15.64 -10.35
CA LEU A 179 17.24 -16.13 -9.01
C LEU A 179 16.42 -17.44 -9.01
N ILE A 180 15.43 -17.56 -9.91
CA ILE A 180 14.66 -18.79 -10.06
C ILE A 180 15.60 -19.94 -10.50
N SER A 181 16.52 -19.66 -11.43
CA SER A 181 17.43 -20.67 -11.98
C SER A 181 18.35 -21.28 -10.92
N GLU A 182 18.74 -20.49 -9.93
CA GLU A 182 19.65 -20.87 -8.86
C GLU A 182 18.92 -21.54 -7.65
N SER A 183 17.62 -21.38 -7.56
CA SER A 183 16.82 -21.87 -6.44
C SER A 183 16.27 -23.28 -6.66
N ASN A 184 15.83 -23.94 -5.57
CA ASN A 184 15.17 -25.27 -5.58
C ASN A 184 13.64 -25.18 -5.51
N ILE A 185 13.04 -24.03 -5.84
CA ILE A 185 11.58 -23.83 -5.81
C ILE A 185 10.89 -24.42 -7.04
N LYS A 186 9.54 -24.49 -7.00
CA LYS A 186 8.73 -24.89 -8.17
C LYS A 186 8.82 -23.84 -9.27
N LYS A 187 9.81 -23.97 -10.14
CA LYS A 187 10.23 -22.95 -11.12
C LYS A 187 9.14 -22.58 -12.12
N GLU A 188 8.34 -23.54 -12.59
CA GLU A 188 7.38 -23.34 -13.67
C GLU A 188 6.38 -22.21 -13.43
N LEU A 189 5.77 -22.16 -12.22
CA LEU A 189 4.79 -21.15 -11.88
C LEU A 189 5.38 -19.74 -11.82
N PHE A 190 6.61 -19.61 -11.32
CA PHE A 190 7.32 -18.33 -11.31
C PHE A 190 7.70 -17.87 -12.71
N TYR A 191 8.17 -18.77 -13.59
CA TYR A 191 8.44 -18.43 -14.99
C TYR A 191 7.18 -17.97 -15.73
N GLU A 192 6.03 -18.61 -15.48
CA GLU A 192 4.76 -18.15 -16.05
C GLU A 192 4.40 -16.74 -15.58
N SER A 193 4.58 -16.45 -14.29
CA SER A 193 4.34 -15.14 -13.71
C SER A 193 5.24 -14.06 -14.32
N LEU A 194 6.55 -14.32 -14.45
CA LEU A 194 7.47 -13.41 -15.12
C LEU A 194 7.14 -13.23 -16.61
N SER A 195 6.72 -14.30 -17.30
CA SER A 195 6.31 -14.23 -18.70
C SER A 195 5.11 -13.29 -18.90
N GLU A 196 4.11 -13.31 -18.02
CA GLU A 196 2.97 -12.37 -18.07
C GLU A 196 3.44 -10.93 -17.87
N SER A 197 4.30 -10.67 -16.88
CA SER A 197 4.85 -9.34 -16.61
C SER A 197 5.69 -8.84 -17.79
N ARG A 198 6.49 -9.71 -18.41
CA ARG A 198 7.29 -9.42 -19.61
C ARG A 198 6.42 -9.01 -20.79
N LYS A 199 5.30 -9.70 -21.02
CA LYS A 199 4.33 -9.34 -22.08
C LYS A 199 3.74 -7.94 -21.84
N MET A 200 3.35 -7.61 -20.62
CA MET A 200 2.81 -6.28 -20.27
C MET A 200 3.84 -5.15 -20.44
N LEU A 201 5.14 -5.42 -20.18
CA LEU A 201 6.21 -4.46 -20.45
C LEU A 201 6.45 -4.27 -21.95
N GLN A 202 6.30 -5.32 -22.73
CA GLN A 202 6.45 -5.27 -24.20
C GLN A 202 5.27 -4.61 -24.89
N ASP A 203 4.06 -4.86 -24.41
CA ASP A 203 2.81 -4.27 -24.87
C ASP A 203 1.96 -3.78 -23.69
N PRO A 204 1.97 -2.47 -23.40
CA PRO A 204 1.16 -1.88 -22.34
C PRO A 204 -0.35 -2.05 -22.49
N ASN A 205 -0.84 -2.41 -23.69
CA ASN A 205 -2.25 -2.71 -23.91
C ASN A 205 -2.70 -4.01 -23.23
N LEU A 206 -1.77 -4.86 -22.82
CA LEU A 206 -2.05 -6.08 -22.08
C LEU A 206 -2.17 -5.86 -20.56
N THR A 207 -2.02 -4.62 -20.08
CA THR A 207 -2.18 -4.31 -18.67
C THR A 207 -3.66 -4.30 -18.25
N PRO A 208 -3.99 -4.69 -16.99
CA PRO A 208 -5.37 -4.61 -16.48
C PRO A 208 -5.99 -3.22 -16.61
N SER A 209 -5.20 -2.15 -16.42
CA SER A 209 -5.68 -0.78 -16.59
C SER A 209 -6.06 -0.44 -18.03
N SER A 210 -5.38 -1.02 -19.02
CA SER A 210 -5.76 -0.88 -20.43
C SER A 210 -7.06 -1.61 -20.73
N GLU A 211 -7.22 -2.82 -20.21
CA GLU A 211 -8.44 -3.61 -20.34
C GLU A 211 -9.65 -2.89 -19.74
N VAL A 212 -9.51 -2.32 -18.52
CA VAL A 212 -10.57 -1.49 -17.91
C VAL A 212 -10.95 -0.33 -18.82
N PHE A 213 -9.94 0.39 -19.32
CA PHE A 213 -10.18 1.55 -20.19
C PHE A 213 -10.93 1.15 -21.47
N SER A 214 -10.49 0.09 -22.14
CA SER A 214 -11.17 -0.40 -23.36
C SER A 214 -12.59 -0.84 -23.08
N GLN A 215 -12.84 -1.62 -22.03
CA GLN A 215 -14.20 -2.08 -21.71
C GLN A 215 -15.16 -0.92 -21.39
N VAL A 216 -14.71 0.10 -20.66
CA VAL A 216 -15.53 1.29 -20.36
C VAL A 216 -15.86 2.06 -21.64
N ILE A 217 -14.86 2.30 -22.49
CA ILE A 217 -15.03 3.08 -23.72
C ILE A 217 -15.87 2.30 -24.74
N ASP A 218 -15.53 1.04 -25.01
CA ASP A 218 -16.17 0.23 -26.05
C ASP A 218 -17.64 -0.08 -25.71
N SER A 219 -17.94 -0.24 -24.42
CA SER A 219 -19.33 -0.46 -23.93
C SER A 219 -20.11 0.85 -23.75
N ASN A 220 -19.46 1.99 -23.84
CA ASN A 220 -20.04 3.33 -23.61
C ASN A 220 -20.81 3.42 -22.28
N ILE A 221 -20.24 2.87 -21.21
CA ILE A 221 -20.79 2.90 -19.86
C ILE A 221 -19.92 3.75 -18.92
N SER A 222 -20.48 4.17 -17.79
CA SER A 222 -19.70 4.84 -16.76
C SER A 222 -18.74 3.85 -16.05
N TYR A 223 -17.67 4.37 -15.46
CA TYR A 223 -16.76 3.57 -14.64
C TYR A 223 -17.49 2.93 -13.43
N GLU A 224 -18.45 3.64 -12.87
CA GLU A 224 -19.30 3.13 -11.77
C GLU A 224 -20.14 1.93 -12.23
N GLU A 225 -20.79 2.04 -13.38
CA GLU A 225 -21.59 0.95 -13.97
C GLU A 225 -20.72 -0.26 -14.32
N PHE A 226 -19.55 -0.03 -14.90
CA PHE A 226 -18.54 -1.08 -15.13
C PHE A 226 -18.21 -1.83 -13.83
N GLY A 227 -17.87 -1.10 -12.75
CA GLY A 227 -17.55 -1.69 -11.46
C GLY A 227 -18.72 -2.48 -10.85
N LYS A 228 -19.94 -1.96 -10.96
CA LYS A 228 -21.16 -2.65 -10.50
C LYS A 228 -21.39 -3.97 -11.26
N ASN A 229 -21.27 -3.95 -12.59
CA ASN A 229 -21.46 -5.13 -13.42
C ASN A 229 -20.46 -6.24 -13.08
N LEU A 230 -19.18 -5.90 -12.88
CA LEU A 230 -18.18 -6.87 -12.44
C LEU A 230 -18.44 -7.40 -11.02
N GLY A 231 -18.82 -6.51 -10.10
CA GLY A 231 -19.18 -6.91 -8.73
C GLY A 231 -20.36 -7.90 -8.71
N GLU A 232 -21.38 -7.67 -9.53
CA GLU A 232 -22.50 -8.62 -9.68
C GLU A 232 -22.08 -9.96 -10.29
N ALA A 233 -21.16 -9.93 -11.27
CA ALA A 233 -20.63 -11.15 -11.87
C ALA A 233 -19.82 -11.97 -10.86
N HIS A 234 -18.95 -11.34 -10.08
CA HIS A 234 -18.18 -11.98 -9.02
C HIS A 234 -19.09 -12.55 -7.91
N LYS A 235 -20.12 -11.77 -7.50
CA LYS A 235 -21.12 -12.27 -6.54
C LYS A 235 -21.81 -13.52 -7.02
N LYS A 236 -22.26 -13.57 -8.29
CA LYS A 236 -22.87 -14.75 -8.89
C LYS A 236 -21.89 -15.96 -8.91
N GLN A 237 -20.63 -15.72 -9.22
CA GLN A 237 -19.60 -16.75 -9.20
C GLN A 237 -19.45 -17.36 -7.80
N TYR A 238 -19.37 -16.54 -6.75
CA TYR A 238 -19.27 -17.01 -5.37
C TYR A 238 -20.52 -17.79 -4.93
N LEU A 239 -21.71 -17.29 -5.25
CA LEU A 239 -22.97 -17.96 -4.88
C LEU A 239 -23.18 -19.30 -5.61
N ASN A 240 -22.62 -19.45 -6.81
CA ASN A 240 -22.72 -20.67 -7.61
C ASN A 240 -21.60 -21.68 -7.31
N SER A 241 -20.55 -21.28 -6.60
CA SER A 241 -19.51 -22.20 -6.12
C SER A 241 -20.09 -23.01 -4.96
N SER A 242 -20.81 -24.08 -5.30
CA SER A 242 -21.43 -25.02 -4.35
C SER A 242 -20.43 -26.08 -3.91
N ASP A 243 -19.27 -25.71 -3.45
CA ASP A 243 -18.34 -26.67 -2.90
C ASP A 243 -18.77 -27.09 -1.50
N SER A 244 -18.75 -28.41 -1.30
CA SER A 244 -19.00 -29.06 -0.01
C SER A 244 -18.29 -28.28 1.12
N LYS A 245 -19.00 -28.04 2.23
CA LYS A 245 -18.44 -27.38 3.43
C LYS A 245 -17.06 -27.93 3.74
N SER A 246 -16.05 -27.17 3.41
CA SER A 246 -14.66 -27.51 3.72
C SER A 246 -14.40 -27.25 5.21
N ASP A 247 -13.35 -27.86 5.77
CA ASP A 247 -12.95 -27.54 7.15
C ASP A 247 -12.68 -26.03 7.34
N ASN A 248 -12.31 -25.34 6.26
CA ASN A 248 -12.14 -23.88 6.25
C ASN A 248 -13.46 -23.11 6.45
N GLU A 249 -14.61 -23.63 5.96
CA GLU A 249 -15.91 -22.95 6.20
C GLU A 249 -16.27 -22.95 7.68
N ARG A 250 -16.00 -24.03 8.41
CA ARG A 250 -16.21 -24.07 9.86
C ARG A 250 -15.35 -23.06 10.61
N VAL A 251 -14.09 -22.88 10.17
CA VAL A 251 -13.19 -21.89 10.75
C VAL A 251 -13.75 -20.48 10.51
N ILE A 252 -14.22 -20.19 9.31
CA ILE A 252 -14.82 -18.92 8.95
C ILE A 252 -16.12 -18.68 9.72
N GLU A 253 -17.02 -19.66 9.81
CA GLU A 253 -18.27 -19.55 10.58
C GLU A 253 -18.00 -19.26 12.06
N ASN A 254 -17.04 -19.95 12.69
CA ASN A 254 -16.64 -19.70 14.07
C ASN A 254 -16.07 -18.29 14.28
N GLU A 255 -15.26 -17.81 13.32
CA GLU A 255 -14.69 -16.46 13.38
C GLU A 255 -15.75 -15.39 13.21
N ILE A 256 -16.74 -15.60 12.34
CA ILE A 256 -17.88 -14.70 12.20
C ILE A 256 -18.66 -14.58 13.52
N GLU A 257 -18.94 -15.70 14.19
CA GLU A 257 -19.65 -15.67 15.47
C GLU A 257 -18.80 -15.00 16.56
N ARG A 258 -17.50 -15.28 16.64
CA ARG A 258 -16.57 -14.59 17.54
C ARG A 258 -16.57 -13.09 17.31
N SER A 259 -16.46 -12.66 16.07
CA SER A 259 -16.47 -11.24 15.67
C SER A 259 -17.76 -10.53 16.07
N LYS A 260 -18.92 -11.20 15.93
CA LYS A 260 -20.21 -10.65 16.38
C LYS A 260 -20.22 -10.43 17.89
N VAL A 261 -19.78 -11.41 18.67
CA VAL A 261 -19.71 -11.32 20.12
C VAL A 261 -18.78 -10.19 20.56
N GLU A 262 -17.62 -10.05 19.93
CA GLU A 262 -16.68 -8.96 20.21
C GLU A 262 -17.28 -7.59 19.87
N SER A 263 -17.95 -7.46 18.72
CA SER A 263 -18.65 -6.23 18.31
C SER A 263 -19.72 -5.83 19.35
N GLU A 264 -20.50 -6.79 19.85
CA GLU A 264 -21.50 -6.54 20.88
C GLU A 264 -20.87 -6.08 22.22
N LYS A 265 -19.75 -6.70 22.62
CA LYS A 265 -19.01 -6.26 23.82
C LYS A 265 -18.50 -4.84 23.66
N LEU A 266 -17.96 -4.47 22.51
CA LEU A 266 -17.49 -3.11 22.24
C LEU A 266 -18.63 -2.10 22.29
N LYS A 267 -19.81 -2.41 21.73
CA LYS A 267 -20.99 -1.54 21.80
C LYS A 267 -21.49 -1.30 23.23
N ASN A 268 -21.34 -2.30 24.10
CA ASN A 268 -21.78 -2.24 25.48
C ASN A 268 -20.67 -1.79 26.44
N ALA A 269 -19.45 -1.59 25.99
CA ALA A 269 -18.39 -1.00 26.78
C ALA A 269 -18.72 0.47 27.09
N SER A 270 -18.37 0.94 28.28
CA SER A 270 -18.53 2.36 28.63
C SER A 270 -17.68 3.20 27.68
N GLU A 271 -18.31 4.09 26.93
CA GLU A 271 -17.61 5.00 26.06
C GLU A 271 -16.81 6.00 26.91
N GLU A 272 -15.49 5.93 26.78
CA GLU A 272 -14.63 7.02 27.23
C GLU A 272 -14.98 8.29 26.43
N SER A 273 -15.05 9.45 27.09
CA SER A 273 -15.29 10.70 26.35
C SER A 273 -14.12 10.95 25.38
N PHE A 274 -14.40 11.53 24.19
CA PHE A 274 -13.34 11.88 23.25
C PHE A 274 -12.26 12.78 23.89
N LYS A 275 -12.62 13.61 24.83
CA LYS A 275 -11.71 14.46 25.61
C LYS A 275 -10.74 13.64 26.47
N ASP A 276 -11.21 12.60 27.13
CA ASP A 276 -10.38 11.75 27.97
C ASP A 276 -9.50 10.84 27.11
N TYR A 277 -10.06 10.28 26.03
CA TYR A 277 -9.29 9.58 25.02
C TYR A 277 -8.14 10.44 24.48
N LEU A 278 -8.42 11.69 24.09
CA LEU A 278 -7.41 12.59 23.54
C LEU A 278 -6.32 12.93 24.57
N ARG A 279 -6.70 13.11 25.84
CA ARG A 279 -5.73 13.33 26.92
C ARG A 279 -4.79 12.14 27.05
N ASN A 280 -5.33 10.93 27.11
CA ASN A 280 -4.54 9.71 27.22
C ASN A 280 -3.64 9.53 25.98
N TYR A 281 -4.20 9.74 24.80
CA TYR A 281 -3.45 9.71 23.54
C TYR A 281 -2.29 10.72 23.48
N LEU A 282 -2.46 11.93 24.01
CA LEU A 282 -1.42 12.96 24.02
C LEU A 282 -0.37 12.73 25.12
N ILE A 283 -0.71 12.04 26.22
CA ILE A 283 0.26 11.68 27.27
C ILE A 283 1.32 10.74 26.70
N ASP A 284 0.94 9.77 25.86
CA ASP A 284 1.87 8.87 25.20
C ASP A 284 2.79 9.57 24.19
N LYS A 285 2.46 10.80 23.78
CA LYS A 285 3.30 11.64 22.91
C LYS A 285 4.41 12.39 23.64
N LYS A 286 4.36 12.53 24.96
CA LYS A 286 5.42 13.25 25.69
C LYS A 286 6.64 12.34 25.78
N PRO A 287 7.81 12.76 25.30
CA PRO A 287 9.03 12.04 25.56
C PRO A 287 9.25 11.99 27.07
N LYS A 288 9.57 10.80 27.58
CA LYS A 288 10.05 10.63 28.95
C LYS A 288 11.39 11.29 29.13
#